data_c1c262088ad3955a9cccfc2f4f44337a
#
_entry.id   c1c262088ad3955a9cccfc2f4f44337a
#
_cell.length_a   1.000
_cell.length_b   1.000
_cell.length_c   1.000
_cell.angle_alpha   90.00
_cell.angle_beta   90.00
_cell.angle_gamma   90.00
#
_symmetry.space_group_name_H-M   'P 1'
#
loop_
_entity.id
_entity.type
_entity.pdbx_description
1 polymer ?
#
loop_
_entity_poly.entity_id
_entity_poly.type
_entity_poly.pdbx_seq_one_letter_code
_entity_poly.pdbx_strand_id
1 'polypeptide(L)'
;NYHIIANNGYIYTINKVLEPLETIYDAMKKKTEYSDFLDFYNTYSTYEYDQDLSNNYSNAVGVDSLFLHKHQNYGLANIALEWPVSNYRLFPELASISYSVFAPSNNAFDDFHKKYWLPNGYPTLSNVDPLPVKLLIDQCVYGGSIVFPDEVKTLKNNYGTSYSFDPYTVKDKSICVNGSFYGLDKLEMPDMFQSVIGPTFLNAKYVDFLYTLYQAGMLQIYSSDVTKYTFLITSNENFEISDMKLVPNGVEYMLGEPGDDDS
;
A
#
# COMPACT_ATOMS: atom_id res chain seq x y z
N ASN A 1 -17.07 -29.78 22.34
CA ASN A 1 -16.16 -28.74 22.84
C ASN A 1 -16.38 -28.57 24.32
N TYR A 2 -15.43 -29.01 25.13
CA TYR A 2 -15.45 -28.77 26.57
C TYR A 2 -14.57 -27.54 26.84
N HIS A 3 -15.11 -26.60 27.58
CA HIS A 3 -14.33 -25.49 28.13
C HIS A 3 -14.41 -25.54 29.64
N ILE A 4 -13.35 -25.18 30.29
CA ILE A 4 -13.24 -25.07 31.74
C ILE A 4 -13.08 -23.59 32.06
N ILE A 5 -13.92 -23.10 32.98
CA ILE A 5 -13.80 -21.72 33.46
C ILE A 5 -12.86 -21.76 34.67
N ALA A 6 -11.78 -20.95 34.59
CA ALA A 6 -10.86 -20.73 35.67
C ALA A 6 -11.02 -19.28 36.20
N ASN A 7 -10.48 -18.99 37.37
CA ASN A 7 -10.61 -17.66 37.99
C ASN A 7 -10.04 -16.51 37.16
N ASN A 8 -9.10 -16.81 36.25
CA ASN A 8 -8.38 -15.83 35.45
C ASN A 8 -8.52 -16.08 33.94
N GLY A 9 -9.45 -16.92 33.48
CA GLY A 9 -9.66 -17.17 32.06
C GLY A 9 -10.41 -18.45 31.73
N TYR A 10 -10.27 -18.92 30.50
CA TYR A 10 -10.92 -20.08 29.94
C TYR A 10 -9.89 -21.07 29.42
N ILE A 11 -10.15 -22.37 29.61
CA ILE A 11 -9.38 -23.48 29.04
C ILE A 11 -10.25 -24.16 28.01
N TYR A 12 -9.82 -24.22 26.78
CA TYR A 12 -10.46 -24.95 25.69
C TYR A 12 -9.66 -26.21 25.38
N THR A 13 -10.37 -27.35 25.41
CA THR A 13 -9.77 -28.62 24.93
C THR A 13 -9.95 -28.70 23.41
N ILE A 14 -8.86 -28.98 22.71
CA ILE A 14 -8.82 -29.14 21.26
C ILE A 14 -8.36 -30.54 20.89
N ASN A 15 -8.82 -31.05 19.77
CA ASN A 15 -8.54 -32.41 19.29
C ASN A 15 -7.44 -32.48 18.24
N LYS A 16 -6.83 -31.33 17.90
CA LYS A 16 -5.70 -31.23 16.98
C LYS A 16 -4.76 -30.11 17.41
N VAL A 17 -3.51 -30.20 17.00
CA VAL A 17 -2.56 -29.11 17.13
C VAL A 17 -3.01 -27.96 16.23
N LEU A 18 -3.03 -26.73 16.76
CA LEU A 18 -3.28 -25.56 15.94
C LEU A 18 -2.03 -25.27 15.10
N GLU A 19 -2.21 -25.19 13.80
CA GLU A 19 -1.16 -24.75 12.91
C GLU A 19 -0.95 -23.24 13.11
N PRO A 20 0.32 -22.75 13.08
CA PRO A 20 0.59 -21.33 13.12
C PRO A 20 -0.08 -20.63 11.92
N LEU A 21 -0.66 -19.47 12.18
CA LEU A 21 -1.18 -18.63 11.09
C LEU A 21 0.00 -18.17 10.21
N GLU A 22 -0.26 -18.09 8.92
CA GLU A 22 0.66 -17.49 7.96
C GLU A 22 0.59 -15.96 7.99
N THR A 23 1.54 -15.31 7.32
CA THR A 23 1.49 -13.86 7.11
C THR A 23 0.46 -13.49 6.05
N ILE A 24 0.08 -12.21 5.99
CA ILE A 24 -0.80 -11.70 4.92
C ILE A 24 -0.17 -11.97 3.56
N TYR A 25 1.12 -11.71 3.42
CA TYR A 25 1.87 -11.93 2.18
C TYR A 25 1.80 -13.41 1.73
N ASP A 26 2.07 -14.36 2.64
CA ASP A 26 2.02 -15.78 2.34
C ASP A 26 0.62 -16.26 1.97
N ALA A 27 -0.41 -15.72 2.65
CA ALA A 27 -1.80 -16.03 2.37
C ALA A 27 -2.21 -15.56 0.95
N MET A 28 -1.75 -14.38 0.54
CA MET A 28 -2.00 -13.84 -0.79
C MET A 28 -1.19 -14.55 -1.87
N LYS A 29 0.09 -14.86 -1.61
CA LYS A 29 1.00 -15.52 -2.56
C LYS A 29 0.51 -16.89 -3.04
N LYS A 30 -0.31 -17.56 -2.25
CA LYS A 30 -0.94 -18.85 -2.62
C LYS A 30 -2.07 -18.69 -3.65
N LYS A 31 -2.48 -17.46 -3.96
CA LYS A 31 -3.61 -17.11 -4.79
C LYS A 31 -3.15 -16.25 -5.97
N THR A 32 -3.12 -16.85 -7.15
CA THR A 32 -2.65 -16.19 -8.38
C THR A 32 -3.50 -14.99 -8.79
N GLU A 33 -4.74 -14.93 -8.31
CA GLU A 33 -5.66 -13.81 -8.56
C GLU A 33 -5.19 -12.46 -8.00
N TYR A 34 -4.21 -12.46 -7.07
CA TYR A 34 -3.68 -11.24 -6.42
C TYR A 34 -2.20 -10.99 -6.75
N SER A 35 -1.68 -11.63 -7.81
CA SER A 35 -0.27 -11.49 -8.20
C SER A 35 0.08 -10.04 -8.52
N ASP A 36 -0.77 -9.30 -9.23
CA ASP A 36 -0.50 -7.91 -9.62
C ASP A 36 -0.39 -7.00 -8.38
N PHE A 37 -1.25 -7.20 -7.38
CA PHE A 37 -1.13 -6.48 -6.12
C PHE A 37 0.22 -6.74 -5.44
N LEU A 38 0.64 -8.00 -5.35
CA LEU A 38 1.92 -8.36 -4.74
C LEU A 38 3.12 -7.85 -5.54
N ASP A 39 3.03 -7.87 -6.87
CA ASP A 39 4.08 -7.35 -7.74
C ASP A 39 4.25 -5.85 -7.56
N PHE A 40 3.16 -5.09 -7.49
CA PHE A 40 3.21 -3.66 -7.16
C PHE A 40 3.72 -3.42 -5.73
N TYR A 41 3.22 -4.18 -4.75
CA TYR A 41 3.72 -4.08 -3.38
C TYR A 41 5.24 -4.30 -3.31
N ASN A 42 5.75 -5.35 -3.97
CA ASN A 42 7.17 -5.67 -4.01
C ASN A 42 8.01 -4.59 -4.71
N THR A 43 7.45 -3.94 -5.75
CA THR A 43 8.16 -2.88 -6.49
C THR A 43 8.53 -1.70 -5.60
N TYR A 44 7.72 -1.39 -4.59
CA TYR A 44 7.96 -0.27 -3.66
C TYR A 44 8.58 -0.71 -2.33
N SER A 45 9.02 -1.95 -2.24
CA SER A 45 9.62 -2.51 -1.04
C SER A 45 11.14 -2.47 -1.10
N THR A 46 11.77 -2.15 0.02
CA THR A 46 13.23 -2.13 0.19
C THR A 46 13.61 -2.86 1.46
N TYR A 47 14.87 -3.31 1.53
CA TYR A 47 15.46 -3.87 2.73
C TYR A 47 16.58 -2.96 3.20
N GLU A 48 16.45 -2.43 4.41
CA GLU A 48 17.45 -1.54 5.00
C GLU A 48 18.14 -2.22 6.18
N TYR A 49 19.46 -2.10 6.23
CA TYR A 49 20.23 -2.56 7.37
C TYR A 49 19.78 -1.87 8.65
N ASP A 50 19.53 -2.67 9.70
CA ASP A 50 19.17 -2.16 11.01
C ASP A 50 20.24 -2.49 12.03
N GLN A 51 20.92 -1.47 12.54
CA GLN A 51 22.02 -1.59 13.47
C GLN A 51 21.59 -2.17 14.82
N ASP A 52 20.44 -1.72 15.32
CA ASP A 52 19.96 -2.13 16.65
C ASP A 52 19.49 -3.59 16.62
N LEU A 53 18.75 -3.99 15.58
CA LEU A 53 18.38 -5.39 15.37
C LEU A 53 19.62 -6.27 15.23
N SER A 54 20.59 -5.85 14.43
CA SER A 54 21.83 -6.60 14.24
C SER A 54 22.62 -6.75 15.53
N ASN A 55 22.80 -5.69 16.31
CA ASN A 55 23.49 -5.74 17.56
C ASN A 55 22.80 -6.62 18.62
N ASN A 56 21.47 -6.57 18.67
CA ASN A 56 20.72 -7.27 19.71
C ASN A 56 20.44 -8.74 19.38
N TYR A 57 20.32 -9.11 18.11
CA TYR A 57 19.76 -10.39 17.71
C TYR A 57 20.60 -11.20 16.74
N SER A 58 21.66 -10.66 16.14
CA SER A 58 22.48 -11.38 15.17
C SER A 58 23.02 -12.72 15.70
N ASN A 59 23.45 -12.76 16.94
CA ASN A 59 23.93 -13.98 17.59
C ASN A 59 22.83 -15.04 17.75
N ALA A 60 21.59 -14.63 17.97
CA ALA A 60 20.45 -15.54 18.15
C ALA A 60 20.02 -16.19 16.83
N VAL A 61 20.21 -15.50 15.71
CA VAL A 61 19.85 -15.99 14.37
C VAL A 61 21.04 -16.55 13.58
N GLY A 62 22.28 -16.36 14.06
CA GLY A 62 23.49 -16.86 13.41
C GLY A 62 23.85 -16.13 12.11
N VAL A 63 23.49 -14.83 12.02
CA VAL A 63 23.85 -13.95 10.90
C VAL A 63 24.43 -12.64 11.43
N ASP A 64 25.38 -12.07 10.70
CA ASP A 64 26.09 -10.86 11.15
C ASP A 64 25.27 -9.58 10.95
N SER A 65 24.29 -9.58 10.05
CA SER A 65 23.53 -8.41 9.69
C SER A 65 22.04 -8.74 9.52
N LEU A 66 21.19 -7.92 10.10
CA LEU A 66 19.74 -8.00 9.94
C LEU A 66 19.23 -6.77 9.17
N PHE A 67 18.28 -7.03 8.28
CA PHE A 67 17.67 -6.04 7.41
C PHE A 67 16.18 -5.95 7.73
N LEU A 68 15.73 -4.74 7.96
CA LEU A 68 14.31 -4.44 8.13
C LEU A 68 13.68 -4.22 6.76
N HIS A 69 12.62 -4.92 6.49
CA HIS A 69 11.80 -4.68 5.31
C HIS A 69 11.03 -3.37 5.47
N LYS A 70 11.08 -2.52 4.47
CA LYS A 70 10.39 -1.26 4.41
C LYS A 70 9.61 -1.14 3.11
N HIS A 71 8.33 -0.87 3.23
CA HIS A 71 7.49 -0.40 2.15
C HIS A 71 7.12 1.04 2.45
N GLN A 72 7.74 1.97 1.74
CA GLN A 72 7.44 3.39 1.90
C GLN A 72 6.02 3.67 1.43
N ASN A 73 5.20 4.16 2.33
CA ASN A 73 3.82 4.48 2.09
C ASN A 73 3.57 5.96 2.33
N TYR A 74 2.69 6.56 1.54
CA TYR A 74 2.26 7.92 1.71
C TYR A 74 1.25 8.02 2.86
N GLY A 75 1.71 8.13 4.09
CA GLY A 75 0.86 8.31 5.28
C GLY A 75 0.86 7.15 6.29
N LEU A 76 1.52 6.05 5.99
CA LEU A 76 1.83 4.98 6.96
C LEU A 76 3.35 4.90 7.14
N ALA A 77 3.81 4.69 8.38
CA ALA A 77 5.24 4.72 8.67
C ALA A 77 6.03 3.60 7.98
N ASN A 78 5.51 2.39 7.98
CA ASN A 78 6.05 1.22 7.27
C ASN A 78 4.95 0.18 7.16
N ILE A 79 4.90 -0.52 6.03
CA ILE A 79 4.04 -1.69 5.87
C ILE A 79 4.95 -2.90 5.69
N ALA A 80 4.68 -3.97 6.43
CA ALA A 80 5.29 -5.27 6.21
C ALA A 80 4.18 -6.33 6.19
N LEU A 81 3.79 -6.76 5.01
CA LEU A 81 2.77 -7.80 4.82
C LEU A 81 3.32 -9.21 5.06
N GLU A 82 4.64 -9.36 5.00
CA GLU A 82 5.42 -10.53 5.42
C GLU A 82 6.06 -10.29 6.80
N TRP A 83 6.89 -11.20 7.21
CA TRP A 83 7.71 -10.98 8.39
C TRP A 83 8.68 -9.82 8.16
N PRO A 84 8.73 -8.80 9.04
CA PRO A 84 9.58 -7.62 8.83
C PRO A 84 11.07 -7.94 8.84
N VAL A 85 11.45 -9.06 9.45
CA VAL A 85 12.83 -9.56 9.48
C VAL A 85 12.82 -11.06 9.22
N SER A 86 13.78 -11.59 8.45
CA SER A 86 14.00 -13.03 8.36
C SER A 86 14.23 -13.59 9.77
N ASN A 87 13.70 -14.75 10.08
CA ASN A 87 13.71 -15.34 11.43
C ASN A 87 12.88 -14.60 12.49
N TYR A 88 11.91 -13.82 12.05
CA TYR A 88 10.99 -13.08 12.91
C TYR A 88 10.40 -13.89 14.09
N ARG A 89 10.16 -15.19 13.92
CA ARG A 89 9.63 -16.06 14.98
C ARG A 89 10.44 -16.06 16.27
N LEU A 90 11.69 -15.62 16.19
CA LEU A 90 12.57 -15.45 17.35
C LEU A 90 12.40 -14.09 18.05
N PHE A 91 11.63 -13.17 17.44
CA PHE A 91 11.46 -11.78 17.90
C PHE A 91 9.99 -11.39 17.96
N PRO A 92 9.20 -11.99 18.89
CA PRO A 92 7.76 -11.72 19.00
C PRO A 92 7.43 -10.26 19.29
N GLU A 93 8.35 -9.49 19.86
CA GLU A 93 8.22 -8.06 20.10
C GLU A 93 8.10 -7.22 18.82
N LEU A 94 8.59 -7.74 17.70
CA LEU A 94 8.43 -7.09 16.39
C LEU A 94 7.03 -7.30 15.79
N ALA A 95 6.20 -8.15 16.42
CA ALA A 95 4.81 -8.43 16.03
C ALA A 95 3.81 -7.35 16.45
N SER A 96 4.26 -6.19 16.89
CA SER A 96 3.40 -5.17 17.50
C SER A 96 2.48 -4.44 16.50
N ILE A 97 2.71 -4.59 15.19
CA ILE A 97 1.94 -3.88 14.16
C ILE A 97 1.13 -4.90 13.36
N SER A 98 -0.18 -4.67 13.31
CA SER A 98 -1.11 -5.43 12.48
C SER A 98 -1.63 -4.59 11.34
N TYR A 99 -1.97 -5.25 10.23
CA TYR A 99 -2.54 -4.62 9.05
C TYR A 99 -3.82 -5.32 8.62
N SER A 100 -4.63 -4.62 7.84
CA SER A 100 -5.73 -5.23 7.09
C SER A 100 -5.62 -4.84 5.65
N VAL A 101 -5.54 -5.84 4.76
CA VAL A 101 -5.34 -5.64 3.33
C VAL A 101 -6.64 -5.93 2.60
N PHE A 102 -7.06 -4.97 1.80
CA PHE A 102 -8.21 -5.01 0.92
C PHE A 102 -7.70 -5.10 -0.52
N ALA A 103 -7.17 -6.28 -0.88
CA ALA A 103 -6.46 -6.48 -2.14
C ALA A 103 -7.41 -6.65 -3.33
N PRO A 104 -7.35 -5.77 -4.34
CA PRO A 104 -8.03 -6.00 -5.59
C PRO A 104 -7.42 -7.19 -6.34
N SER A 105 -8.29 -7.97 -7.00
CA SER A 105 -7.85 -9.02 -7.92
C SER A 105 -7.21 -8.45 -9.18
N ASN A 106 -6.45 -9.27 -9.93
CA ASN A 106 -5.87 -8.88 -11.21
C ASN A 106 -6.96 -8.36 -12.18
N ASN A 107 -8.13 -9.00 -12.20
CA ASN A 107 -9.26 -8.52 -13.00
C ASN A 107 -9.76 -7.15 -12.57
N ALA A 108 -9.78 -6.87 -11.26
CA ALA A 108 -10.18 -5.56 -10.73
C ALA A 108 -9.19 -4.46 -11.13
N PHE A 109 -7.88 -4.76 -11.17
CA PHE A 109 -6.87 -3.84 -11.71
C PHE A 109 -7.04 -3.62 -13.21
N ASP A 110 -7.24 -4.68 -13.97
CA ASP A 110 -7.49 -4.64 -15.41
C ASP A 110 -8.70 -3.78 -15.76
N ASP A 111 -9.81 -3.96 -15.06
CA ASP A 111 -11.02 -3.18 -15.26
C ASP A 111 -10.84 -1.71 -14.91
N PHE A 112 -10.11 -1.42 -13.83
CA PHE A 112 -9.76 -0.07 -13.45
C PHE A 112 -8.88 0.60 -14.51
N HIS A 113 -7.84 -0.09 -15.00
CA HIS A 113 -6.97 0.38 -16.07
C HIS A 113 -7.75 0.68 -17.34
N LYS A 114 -8.56 -0.27 -17.83
CA LYS A 114 -9.39 -0.12 -19.06
C LYS A 114 -10.34 1.06 -18.97
N LYS A 115 -10.88 1.31 -17.79
CA LYS A 115 -11.88 2.36 -17.57
C LYS A 115 -11.26 3.75 -17.42
N TYR A 116 -10.13 3.87 -16.71
CA TYR A 116 -9.64 5.16 -16.26
C TYR A 116 -8.28 5.56 -16.85
N TRP A 117 -7.36 4.61 -17.05
CA TRP A 117 -6.00 4.91 -17.51
C TRP A 117 -5.83 4.73 -19.02
N LEU A 118 -6.36 3.65 -19.59
CA LEU A 118 -6.25 3.37 -21.01
C LEU A 118 -6.77 4.52 -21.90
N PRO A 119 -7.95 5.12 -21.64
CA PRO A 119 -8.42 6.26 -22.43
C PRO A 119 -7.60 7.53 -22.28
N ASN A 120 -6.76 7.59 -21.25
CA ASN A 120 -6.00 8.77 -20.84
C ASN A 120 -4.49 8.64 -21.08
N GLY A 121 -4.08 7.80 -22.03
CA GLY A 121 -2.71 7.76 -22.52
C GLY A 121 -1.81 6.71 -21.87
N TYR A 122 -2.36 5.77 -21.10
CA TYR A 122 -1.63 4.64 -20.53
C TYR A 122 -2.04 3.33 -21.23
N PRO A 123 -1.32 2.88 -22.28
CA PRO A 123 -1.74 1.72 -23.10
C PRO A 123 -1.76 0.40 -22.33
N THR A 124 -0.91 0.24 -21.32
CA THR A 124 -0.88 -0.93 -20.44
C THR A 124 -0.78 -0.51 -18.99
N LEU A 125 -1.13 -1.41 -18.08
CA LEU A 125 -1.00 -1.16 -16.64
C LEU A 125 0.45 -0.87 -16.23
N SER A 126 1.42 -1.53 -16.86
CA SER A 126 2.86 -1.30 -16.61
C SER A 126 3.38 0.04 -17.14
N ASN A 127 2.61 0.75 -17.99
CA ASN A 127 2.94 2.09 -18.44
C ASN A 127 2.40 3.19 -17.51
N VAL A 128 1.53 2.83 -16.56
CA VAL A 128 1.01 3.81 -15.60
C VAL A 128 2.16 4.30 -14.74
N ASP A 129 2.18 5.61 -14.50
CA ASP A 129 3.21 6.21 -13.68
C ASP A 129 3.26 5.57 -12.28
N PRO A 130 4.45 5.35 -11.71
CA PRO A 130 4.61 4.72 -10.40
C PRO A 130 3.86 5.40 -9.26
N LEU A 131 3.79 6.74 -9.23
CA LEU A 131 3.17 7.46 -8.12
C LEU A 131 1.65 7.21 -7.99
N PRO A 132 0.84 7.31 -9.07
CA PRO A 132 -0.57 6.89 -9.02
C PRO A 132 -0.76 5.44 -8.59
N VAL A 133 0.04 4.52 -9.10
CA VAL A 133 -0.05 3.08 -8.73
C VAL A 133 0.29 2.90 -7.26
N LYS A 134 1.37 3.51 -6.78
CA LYS A 134 1.77 3.45 -5.38
C LYS A 134 0.66 3.94 -4.45
N LEU A 135 0.08 5.11 -4.73
CA LEU A 135 -1.02 5.68 -3.95
C LEU A 135 -2.26 4.77 -3.96
N LEU A 136 -2.53 4.11 -5.09
CA LEU A 136 -3.62 3.15 -5.22
C LEU A 136 -3.39 1.91 -4.33
N ILE A 137 -2.17 1.37 -4.29
CA ILE A 137 -1.81 0.24 -3.42
C ILE A 137 -1.85 0.65 -1.94
N ASP A 138 -1.30 1.82 -1.61
CA ASP A 138 -1.22 2.32 -0.25
C ASP A 138 -2.60 2.42 0.43
N GLN A 139 -3.62 2.84 -0.31
CA GLN A 139 -4.97 2.93 0.25
C GLN A 139 -5.69 1.58 0.40
N CYS A 140 -5.15 0.52 -0.22
CA CYS A 140 -5.65 -0.83 0.00
C CYS A 140 -5.16 -1.44 1.32
N VAL A 141 -4.27 -0.76 2.04
CA VAL A 141 -3.72 -1.23 3.31
C VAL A 141 -4.18 -0.32 4.45
N TYR A 142 -4.85 -0.90 5.42
CA TYR A 142 -5.19 -0.26 6.68
C TYR A 142 -4.18 -0.69 7.75
N GLY A 143 -3.48 0.28 8.35
CA GLY A 143 -2.48 0.03 9.38
C GLY A 143 -3.02 0.20 10.79
N GLY A 144 -2.45 -0.57 11.73
CA GLY A 144 -2.67 -0.40 13.16
C GLY A 144 -3.61 -1.40 13.82
N SER A 145 -4.45 -2.13 13.07
CA SER A 145 -5.31 -3.17 13.66
C SER A 145 -5.78 -4.21 12.64
N ILE A 146 -6.22 -5.34 13.18
CA ILE A 146 -7.01 -6.32 12.43
C ILE A 146 -8.44 -5.78 12.32
N VAL A 147 -8.95 -5.68 11.12
CA VAL A 147 -10.33 -5.28 10.84
C VAL A 147 -11.18 -6.52 10.70
N PHE A 148 -12.21 -6.62 11.51
CA PHE A 148 -13.19 -7.69 11.43
C PHE A 148 -14.35 -7.30 10.50
N PRO A 149 -15.10 -8.29 9.94
CA PRO A 149 -16.17 -8.01 8.99
C PRO A 149 -17.18 -6.94 9.42
N ASP A 150 -17.55 -6.91 10.70
CA ASP A 150 -18.53 -5.94 11.23
C ASP A 150 -18.02 -4.49 11.22
N GLU A 151 -16.70 -4.31 11.24
CA GLU A 151 -16.04 -3.01 11.33
C GLU A 151 -15.84 -2.36 9.96
N VAL A 152 -15.81 -3.16 8.88
CA VAL A 152 -15.50 -2.67 7.53
C VAL A 152 -16.37 -1.50 7.09
N LYS A 153 -17.67 -1.54 7.41
CA LYS A 153 -18.62 -0.50 6.98
C LYS A 153 -18.38 0.87 7.62
N THR A 154 -17.74 0.90 8.77
CA THR A 154 -17.45 2.14 9.51
C THR A 154 -16.01 2.60 9.34
N LEU A 155 -15.20 1.77 8.69
CA LEU A 155 -13.79 2.01 8.50
C LEU A 155 -13.55 3.08 7.43
N LYS A 156 -12.58 3.94 7.70
CA LYS A 156 -11.96 4.80 6.70
C LYS A 156 -10.49 4.51 6.63
N ASN A 157 -9.94 4.45 5.43
CA ASN A 157 -8.50 4.34 5.25
C ASN A 157 -7.80 5.66 5.62
N ASN A 158 -6.47 5.69 5.56
CA ASN A 158 -5.67 6.86 5.91
C ASN A 158 -5.92 8.08 4.99
N TYR A 159 -6.57 7.88 3.85
CA TYR A 159 -6.96 8.92 2.90
C TYR A 159 -8.43 9.35 3.06
N GLY A 160 -9.13 8.84 4.10
CA GLY A 160 -10.52 9.17 4.38
C GLY A 160 -11.55 8.38 3.58
N THR A 161 -11.13 7.52 2.65
CA THR A 161 -12.01 6.72 1.80
C THR A 161 -12.64 5.57 2.59
N SER A 162 -13.94 5.37 2.42
CA SER A 162 -14.68 4.23 2.99
C SER A 162 -14.62 3.04 2.05
N TYR A 163 -14.66 1.84 2.63
CA TYR A 163 -14.73 0.60 1.86
C TYR A 163 -16.19 0.23 1.58
N SER A 164 -16.54 0.02 0.31
CA SER A 164 -17.93 -0.19 -0.13
C SER A 164 -18.30 -1.64 -0.46
N PHE A 165 -17.45 -2.62 -0.09
CA PHE A 165 -17.74 -4.03 -0.30
C PHE A 165 -18.46 -4.67 0.90
N ASP A 166 -19.15 -5.80 0.67
CA ASP A 166 -19.71 -6.62 1.73
C ASP A 166 -18.70 -7.69 2.19
N PRO A 167 -18.11 -7.55 3.39
CA PRO A 167 -17.07 -8.45 3.87
C PRO A 167 -17.56 -9.89 4.12
N TYR A 168 -18.86 -10.11 4.16
CA TYR A 168 -19.44 -11.44 4.34
C TYR A 168 -19.52 -12.24 3.02
N THR A 169 -19.67 -11.53 1.90
CA THR A 169 -19.79 -12.13 0.56
C THR A 169 -18.46 -12.23 -0.18
N VAL A 170 -17.39 -11.61 0.35
CA VAL A 170 -16.05 -11.69 -0.23
C VAL A 170 -15.60 -13.15 -0.31
N LYS A 171 -15.16 -13.55 -1.51
CA LYS A 171 -14.73 -14.91 -1.82
C LYS A 171 -13.49 -15.33 -1.03
N ASP A 172 -12.50 -14.45 -0.99
CA ASP A 172 -11.23 -14.68 -0.35
C ASP A 172 -11.06 -13.78 0.87
N LYS A 173 -10.90 -14.39 2.03
CA LYS A 173 -10.57 -13.70 3.28
C LYS A 173 -9.80 -14.62 4.20
N SER A 174 -8.87 -14.06 4.95
CA SER A 174 -8.04 -14.79 5.90
C SER A 174 -7.71 -13.92 7.11
N ILE A 175 -7.67 -14.53 8.26
CA ILE A 175 -6.99 -13.99 9.44
C ILE A 175 -5.58 -14.54 9.44
N CYS A 176 -4.62 -13.65 9.54
CA CYS A 176 -3.19 -13.92 9.46
C CYS A 176 -2.51 -13.53 10.77
N VAL A 177 -1.26 -13.95 10.96
CA VAL A 177 -0.51 -13.64 12.18
C VAL A 177 -0.24 -12.14 12.35
N ASN A 178 -0.11 -11.41 11.26
CA ASN A 178 0.14 -9.97 11.21
C ASN A 178 -1.06 -9.17 10.69
N GLY A 179 -2.27 -9.74 10.70
CA GLY A 179 -3.46 -8.98 10.33
C GLY A 179 -4.57 -9.77 9.65
N SER A 180 -5.27 -9.13 8.74
CA SER A 180 -6.34 -9.73 7.94
C SER A 180 -6.20 -9.40 6.46
N PHE A 181 -6.73 -10.27 5.61
CA PHE A 181 -6.77 -10.14 4.18
C PHE A 181 -8.20 -10.31 3.67
N TYR A 182 -8.61 -9.41 2.79
CA TYR A 182 -9.87 -9.45 2.04
C TYR A 182 -9.57 -9.26 0.55
N GLY A 183 -9.95 -10.23 -0.27
CA GLY A 183 -9.81 -10.17 -1.71
C GLY A 183 -11.01 -9.50 -2.38
N LEU A 184 -10.78 -8.48 -3.18
CA LEU A 184 -11.82 -7.67 -3.80
C LEU A 184 -11.91 -7.94 -5.31
N ASP A 185 -13.14 -8.15 -5.80
CA ASP A 185 -13.41 -8.28 -7.23
C ASP A 185 -13.53 -6.92 -7.94
N LYS A 186 -13.47 -5.82 -7.20
CA LYS A 186 -13.57 -4.46 -7.71
C LYS A 186 -12.60 -3.54 -7.00
N LEU A 187 -11.96 -2.69 -7.77
CA LEU A 187 -11.12 -1.61 -7.27
C LEU A 187 -11.91 -0.30 -7.32
N GLU A 188 -12.19 0.26 -6.15
CA GLU A 188 -12.89 1.53 -6.06
C GLU A 188 -11.96 2.70 -6.42
N MET A 189 -12.56 3.72 -7.04
CA MET A 189 -11.84 4.96 -7.33
C MET A 189 -11.50 5.69 -6.04
N PRO A 190 -10.22 5.98 -5.77
CA PRO A 190 -9.83 6.77 -4.61
C PRO A 190 -10.50 8.15 -4.57
N ASP A 191 -10.88 8.63 -3.39
CA ASP A 191 -11.42 9.99 -3.23
C ASP A 191 -10.44 11.04 -3.75
N MET A 192 -9.14 10.84 -3.49
CA MET A 192 -8.08 11.69 -4.03
C MET A 192 -8.12 11.78 -5.57
N PHE A 193 -8.38 10.67 -6.27
CA PHE A 193 -8.48 10.62 -7.72
C PHE A 193 -9.77 11.23 -8.26
N GLN A 194 -10.76 11.47 -7.40
CA GLN A 194 -12.02 12.15 -7.72
C GLN A 194 -11.99 13.65 -7.40
N SER A 195 -10.93 14.13 -6.78
CA SER A 195 -10.74 15.52 -6.40
C SER A 195 -10.39 16.42 -7.59
N VAL A 196 -10.22 17.72 -7.36
CA VAL A 196 -9.82 18.70 -8.39
C VAL A 196 -8.45 18.41 -9.02
N ILE A 197 -7.59 17.66 -8.32
CA ILE A 197 -6.31 17.20 -8.85
C ILE A 197 -6.41 15.78 -9.45
N GLY A 198 -7.58 15.17 -9.46
CA GLY A 198 -7.82 13.82 -10.01
C GLY A 198 -7.26 13.59 -11.42
N PRO A 199 -7.41 14.53 -12.36
CA PRO A 199 -6.84 14.36 -13.70
C PRO A 199 -5.32 14.10 -13.72
N THR A 200 -4.56 14.55 -12.72
CA THR A 200 -3.11 14.34 -12.66
C THR A 200 -2.74 12.88 -12.35
N PHE A 201 -3.60 12.14 -11.65
CA PHE A 201 -3.40 10.71 -11.37
C PHE A 201 -3.86 9.80 -12.51
N LEU A 202 -4.76 10.30 -13.34
CA LEU A 202 -5.45 9.47 -14.34
C LEU A 202 -4.96 9.69 -15.75
N ASN A 203 -4.24 10.79 -16.04
CA ASN A 203 -3.89 11.17 -17.39
C ASN A 203 -2.38 11.40 -17.53
N ALA A 204 -1.77 10.65 -18.44
CA ALA A 204 -0.32 10.69 -18.74
C ALA A 204 0.20 12.09 -19.10
N LYS A 205 -0.67 13.01 -19.56
CA LYS A 205 -0.27 14.37 -19.94
C LYS A 205 0.05 15.28 -18.76
N TYR A 206 -0.30 14.89 -17.52
CA TYR A 206 -0.21 15.76 -16.33
C TYR A 206 0.70 15.19 -15.25
N VAL A 207 1.52 14.21 -15.58
CA VAL A 207 2.39 13.52 -14.63
C VAL A 207 3.38 14.49 -13.98
N ASP A 208 3.99 15.41 -14.73
CA ASP A 208 4.95 16.37 -14.20
C ASP A 208 4.28 17.30 -13.17
N PHE A 209 3.04 17.68 -13.44
CA PHE A 209 2.27 18.48 -12.48
C PHE A 209 1.95 17.68 -11.21
N LEU A 210 1.65 16.39 -11.34
CA LEU A 210 1.44 15.50 -10.19
C LEU A 210 2.67 15.44 -9.28
N TYR A 211 3.85 15.25 -9.85
CA TYR A 211 5.09 15.22 -9.07
C TYR A 211 5.41 16.57 -8.40
N THR A 212 5.10 17.67 -9.06
CA THR A 212 5.21 19.00 -8.45
C THR A 212 4.34 19.12 -7.19
N LEU A 213 3.10 18.65 -7.25
CA LEU A 213 2.20 18.63 -6.10
C LEU A 213 2.69 17.68 -5.00
N TYR A 214 3.21 16.52 -5.38
CA TYR A 214 3.74 15.53 -4.46
C TYR A 214 4.95 16.08 -3.69
N GLN A 215 5.93 16.64 -4.38
CA GLN A 215 7.12 17.24 -3.77
C GLN A 215 6.78 18.45 -2.89
N ALA A 216 5.80 19.25 -3.29
CA ALA A 216 5.32 20.36 -2.47
C ALA A 216 4.52 19.93 -1.24
N GLY A 217 4.22 18.62 -1.05
CA GLY A 217 3.39 18.12 0.03
C GLY A 217 1.91 18.52 -0.06
N MET A 218 1.45 18.87 -1.24
CA MET A 218 0.13 19.50 -1.45
C MET A 218 -0.99 18.50 -1.81
N LEU A 219 -0.66 17.23 -2.05
CA LEU A 219 -1.65 16.24 -2.48
C LEU A 219 -2.84 16.11 -1.53
N GLN A 220 -2.59 16.00 -0.22
CA GLN A 220 -3.66 15.87 0.77
C GLN A 220 -4.50 17.15 0.89
N ILE A 221 -3.86 18.31 0.76
CA ILE A 221 -4.54 19.60 0.89
C ILE A 221 -5.56 19.77 -0.24
N TYR A 222 -5.15 19.50 -1.48
CA TYR A 222 -6.00 19.71 -2.67
C TYR A 222 -6.93 18.53 -2.98
N SER A 223 -6.72 17.38 -2.37
CA SER A 223 -7.65 16.23 -2.45
C SER A 223 -8.76 16.28 -1.39
N SER A 224 -8.68 17.21 -0.43
CA SER A 224 -9.68 17.35 0.62
C SER A 224 -11.01 17.86 0.07
N ASP A 225 -12.11 17.28 0.53
CA ASP A 225 -13.48 17.69 0.21
C ASP A 225 -14.00 18.88 1.07
N VAL A 226 -13.24 19.26 2.09
CA VAL A 226 -13.61 20.33 3.02
C VAL A 226 -13.52 21.72 2.36
N THR A 227 -12.51 21.93 1.53
CA THR A 227 -12.30 23.24 0.86
C THR A 227 -12.47 23.09 -0.65
N LYS A 228 -13.18 24.03 -1.25
CA LYS A 228 -13.35 24.05 -2.72
C LYS A 228 -12.24 24.87 -3.37
N TYR A 229 -11.59 24.26 -4.34
CA TYR A 229 -10.50 24.85 -5.11
C TYR A 229 -10.88 24.97 -6.59
N THR A 230 -10.32 25.96 -7.25
CA THR A 230 -10.22 26.01 -8.71
C THR A 230 -8.75 25.81 -9.08
N PHE A 231 -8.49 24.80 -9.88
CA PHE A 231 -7.12 24.38 -10.22
C PHE A 231 -6.86 24.64 -11.71
N LEU A 232 -5.71 25.24 -12.02
CA LEU A 232 -5.18 25.34 -13.36
C LEU A 232 -4.04 24.35 -13.49
N ILE A 233 -4.26 23.30 -14.27
CA ILE A 233 -3.30 22.21 -14.47
C ILE A 233 -2.57 22.47 -15.79
N THR A 234 -1.26 22.40 -15.78
CA THR A 234 -0.43 22.46 -16.99
C THR A 234 -0.03 21.06 -17.45
N SER A 235 0.13 20.89 -18.77
CA SER A 235 0.60 19.62 -19.35
C SER A 235 2.11 19.51 -19.28
N ASN A 236 2.64 18.26 -19.40
CA ASN A 236 4.07 17.98 -19.47
C ASN A 236 4.75 18.80 -20.59
N GLU A 237 4.12 18.89 -21.77
CA GLU A 237 4.61 19.69 -22.89
C GLU A 237 4.82 21.17 -22.50
N ASN A 238 3.93 21.73 -21.69
CA ASN A 238 4.08 23.11 -21.23
C ASN A 238 5.19 23.29 -20.18
N PHE A 239 5.48 22.26 -19.39
CA PHE A 239 6.66 22.27 -18.52
C PHE A 239 7.94 22.36 -19.36
N GLU A 240 8.06 21.53 -20.40
CA GLU A 240 9.21 21.57 -21.32
C GLU A 240 9.37 22.92 -22.02
N ILE A 241 8.28 23.51 -22.53
CA ILE A 241 8.29 24.83 -23.18
C ILE A 241 8.72 25.94 -22.21
N SER A 242 8.43 25.78 -20.91
CA SER A 242 8.75 26.76 -19.88
C SER A 242 10.17 26.60 -19.32
N ASP A 243 11.01 25.78 -19.96
CA ASP A 243 12.36 25.42 -19.50
C ASP A 243 12.38 24.84 -18.07
N MET A 244 11.27 24.29 -17.62
CA MET A 244 11.13 23.59 -16.34
C MET A 244 11.29 22.09 -16.58
N LYS A 245 12.35 21.51 -16.05
CA LYS A 245 12.63 20.08 -16.20
C LYS A 245 12.46 19.38 -14.85
N LEU A 246 11.70 18.30 -14.82
CA LEU A 246 11.70 17.37 -13.70
C LEU A 246 12.86 16.41 -13.85
N VAL A 247 13.77 16.44 -12.89
CA VAL A 247 14.94 15.55 -12.87
C VAL A 247 14.67 14.43 -11.87
N PRO A 248 14.81 13.16 -12.29
CA PRO A 248 14.65 12.05 -11.37
C PRO A 248 15.76 12.07 -10.31
N ASN A 249 15.37 11.94 -9.04
CA ASN A 249 16.27 11.74 -7.92
C ASN A 249 15.88 10.45 -7.20
N GLY A 250 16.31 9.32 -7.71
CA GLY A 250 15.86 8.02 -7.23
C GLY A 250 14.39 7.78 -7.58
N VAL A 251 13.51 7.70 -6.58
CA VAL A 251 12.05 7.60 -6.75
C VAL A 251 11.34 8.97 -6.76
N GLU A 252 12.07 10.06 -6.59
CA GLU A 252 11.56 11.43 -6.54
C GLU A 252 12.03 12.22 -7.77
N TYR A 253 11.22 13.19 -8.20
CA TYR A 253 11.57 14.13 -9.25
C TYR A 253 11.82 15.51 -8.63
N MET A 254 12.86 16.18 -9.06
CA MET A 254 13.13 17.58 -8.71
C MET A 254 13.00 18.47 -9.94
N LEU A 255 12.54 19.69 -9.74
CA LEU A 255 12.61 20.72 -10.76
C LEU A 255 14.10 21.12 -10.94
N GLY A 256 14.66 20.88 -12.11
CA GLY A 256 16.00 21.30 -12.48
C GLY A 256 15.96 22.62 -13.25
N GLU A 257 17.06 23.39 -13.21
CA GLU A 257 17.23 24.50 -14.12
C GLU A 257 17.62 23.99 -15.51
N PRO A 258 17.24 24.71 -16.59
CA PRO A 258 17.65 24.37 -17.95
C PRO A 258 19.18 24.43 -18.07
N GLY A 259 19.79 23.31 -18.44
CA GLY A 259 21.23 23.24 -18.67
C GLY A 259 22.05 22.47 -17.64
N ASP A 260 21.47 21.97 -16.56
CA ASP A 260 22.17 21.05 -15.64
C ASP A 260 22.12 19.60 -16.18
N ASP A 261 22.79 19.38 -17.31
CA ASP A 261 23.00 18.05 -17.90
C ASP A 261 24.14 17.26 -17.21
N ASP A 262 24.76 17.81 -16.15
CA ASP A 262 25.93 17.24 -15.48
C ASP A 262 25.73 17.09 -13.96
N SER A 263 24.79 16.26 -13.53
CA SER A 263 24.80 15.79 -12.13
C SER A 263 24.26 14.36 -11.97
#